data_56c398e72da04c744c5d0596cbf7c5ec
#
_entry.id   56c398e72da04c744c5d0596cbf7c5ec
#
_cell.length_a   1.000
_cell.length_b   1.000
_cell.length_c   1.000
_cell.angle_alpha   90.00
_cell.angle_beta   90.00
_cell.angle_gamma   90.00
#
_symmetry.space_group_name_H-M   'P 1'
#
loop_
_entity.id
_entity.type
_entity.pdbx_description
1 polymer ?
#
loop_
_entity_poly.entity_id
_entity_poly.type
_entity_poly.pdbx_seq_one_letter_code
_entity_poly.pdbx_strand_id
1 'polypeptide(L)'
;MVPPAQQPFSPPRHNTPPRWFHLLAGPNGAGKSTLYRALVREGILGPPLEFVNADLYEQAHLQHIADPEARSEAARQWADDRRATLLREGADFASETVFSHPSKLALIEEAQRCGYTVALHIVALDDPARLLARVAQRVREGGHPVPPERILARYPRTMDNLARAVRQADVSFLYDAAEATGTGPQLVAVCSRAQVTPLAQPLPAWAQRLTGQ
;
A
#
# COMPACT_ATOMS: atom_id res chain seq x y z
N MET A 1 -46.57 30.01 32.81
CA MET A 1 -46.30 28.93 31.82
C MET A 1 -44.82 29.08 31.45
N VAL A 2 -43.94 28.24 32.07
CA VAL A 2 -42.49 28.31 31.86
C VAL A 2 -42.16 27.33 30.71
N PRO A 3 -41.39 27.73 29.65
CA PRO A 3 -41.04 26.82 28.59
C PRO A 3 -40.06 25.73 29.09
N PRO A 4 -40.13 24.50 28.56
CA PRO A 4 -39.26 23.42 28.99
C PRO A 4 -37.81 23.72 28.60
N ALA A 5 -36.90 23.46 29.55
CA ALA A 5 -35.47 23.59 29.33
C ALA A 5 -34.98 22.68 28.20
N GLN A 6 -34.35 23.27 27.18
CA GLN A 6 -33.69 22.52 26.14
C GLN A 6 -32.51 21.74 26.71
N GLN A 7 -32.56 20.42 26.60
CA GLN A 7 -31.42 19.54 26.94
C GLN A 7 -30.25 19.86 25.99
N PRO A 8 -29.02 19.98 26.53
CA PRO A 8 -27.85 20.22 25.68
C PRO A 8 -27.61 19.02 24.76
N PHE A 9 -27.49 19.27 23.46
CA PHE A 9 -27.12 18.27 22.47
C PHE A 9 -25.72 17.74 22.80
N SER A 10 -25.66 16.53 23.34
CA SER A 10 -24.39 15.81 23.48
C SER A 10 -24.08 15.08 22.17
N PRO A 11 -23.00 15.44 21.45
CA PRO A 11 -22.62 14.70 20.25
C PRO A 11 -22.24 13.26 20.68
N PRO A 12 -22.53 12.25 19.85
CA PRO A 12 -22.15 10.88 20.14
C PRO A 12 -20.64 10.79 20.30
N ARG A 13 -20.16 10.41 21.46
CA ARG A 13 -18.75 10.12 21.73
C ARG A 13 -18.43 8.78 21.09
N HIS A 14 -18.03 8.76 19.82
CA HIS A 14 -17.37 7.60 19.24
C HIS A 14 -15.96 7.51 19.84
N ASN A 15 -15.88 6.88 20.99
CA ASN A 15 -14.63 6.61 21.73
C ASN A 15 -13.98 5.30 21.25
N THR A 16 -14.23 4.89 20.00
CA THR A 16 -13.58 3.73 19.39
C THR A 16 -12.28 4.23 18.77
N PRO A 17 -11.13 3.64 19.10
CA PRO A 17 -9.87 4.01 18.49
C PRO A 17 -9.98 3.86 16.96
N PRO A 18 -9.32 4.72 16.16
CA PRO A 18 -9.36 4.62 14.72
C PRO A 18 -8.82 3.26 14.29
N ARG A 19 -9.54 2.60 13.36
CA ARG A 19 -9.08 1.37 12.71
C ARG A 19 -8.15 1.74 11.57
N TRP A 20 -7.02 1.07 11.47
CA TRP A 20 -6.03 1.35 10.46
C TRP A 20 -5.92 0.26 9.40
N PHE A 21 -5.96 0.69 8.15
CA PHE A 21 -5.57 -0.13 7.02
C PHE A 21 -4.30 0.47 6.38
N HIS A 22 -3.17 -0.23 6.51
CA HIS A 22 -1.90 0.14 5.91
C HIS A 22 -1.74 -0.54 4.54
N LEU A 23 -1.80 0.22 3.46
CA LEU A 23 -1.69 -0.28 2.10
C LEU A 23 -0.32 0.06 1.51
N LEU A 24 0.56 -0.94 1.34
CA LEU A 24 1.85 -0.79 0.69
C LEU A 24 1.67 -0.95 -0.83
N ALA A 25 2.02 0.06 -1.59
CA ALA A 25 1.77 0.12 -3.02
C ALA A 25 3.01 0.56 -3.82
N GLY A 26 3.11 0.11 -5.06
CA GLY A 26 4.20 0.49 -5.96
C GLY A 26 4.57 -0.60 -6.93
N PRO A 27 5.37 -0.29 -7.96
CA PRO A 27 5.73 -1.25 -9.00
C PRO A 27 6.53 -2.44 -8.47
N ASN A 28 6.58 -3.52 -9.27
CA ASN A 28 7.45 -4.65 -8.97
C ASN A 28 8.92 -4.18 -8.92
N GLY A 29 9.68 -4.65 -7.94
CA GLY A 29 11.08 -4.25 -7.75
C GLY A 29 11.30 -2.91 -7.06
N ALA A 30 10.25 -2.15 -6.72
CA ALA A 30 10.39 -0.87 -6.03
C ALA A 30 10.89 -0.98 -4.59
N GLY A 31 10.72 -2.14 -3.92
CA GLY A 31 11.19 -2.34 -2.54
C GLY A 31 10.10 -2.30 -1.48
N LYS A 32 8.84 -2.60 -1.83
CA LYS A 32 7.71 -2.65 -0.89
C LYS A 32 7.96 -3.56 0.31
N SER A 33 8.43 -4.78 0.09
CA SER A 33 8.74 -5.72 1.18
C SER A 33 9.93 -5.27 2.05
N THR A 34 10.85 -4.48 1.49
CA THR A 34 11.94 -3.83 2.25
C THR A 34 11.38 -2.73 3.14
N LEU A 35 10.47 -1.89 2.59
CA LEU A 35 9.77 -0.88 3.37
C LEU A 35 8.95 -1.52 4.49
N TYR A 36 8.18 -2.58 4.20
CA TYR A 36 7.41 -3.29 5.24
C TYR A 36 8.30 -3.69 6.42
N ARG A 37 9.43 -4.33 6.14
CA ARG A 37 10.39 -4.74 7.20
C ARG A 37 10.95 -3.55 7.96
N ALA A 38 11.20 -2.42 7.30
CA ALA A 38 11.65 -1.20 7.96
C ALA A 38 10.57 -0.64 8.89
N LEU A 39 9.32 -0.53 8.43
CA LEU A 39 8.19 -0.03 9.22
C LEU A 39 7.90 -0.91 10.45
N VAL A 40 8.05 -2.23 10.32
CA VAL A 40 7.94 -3.16 11.46
C VAL A 40 9.09 -2.95 12.44
N ARG A 41 10.33 -2.85 11.95
CA ARG A 41 11.52 -2.64 12.81
C ARG A 41 11.43 -1.33 13.58
N GLU A 42 10.85 -0.29 12.97
CA GLU A 42 10.68 1.05 13.57
C GLU A 42 9.42 1.14 14.45
N GLY A 43 8.66 0.06 14.58
CA GLY A 43 7.45 0.00 15.43
C GLY A 43 6.25 0.77 14.87
N ILE A 44 6.32 1.21 13.60
CA ILE A 44 5.20 1.88 12.91
C ILE A 44 4.10 0.85 12.57
N LEU A 45 4.51 -0.34 12.12
CA LEU A 45 3.64 -1.50 11.93
C LEU A 45 3.99 -2.54 13.01
N GLY A 46 3.28 -2.49 14.13
CA GLY A 46 3.52 -3.37 15.28
C GLY A 46 2.61 -4.60 15.31
N PRO A 47 2.99 -5.67 16.06
CA PRO A 47 2.08 -6.76 16.34
C PRO A 47 0.88 -6.25 17.21
N PRO A 48 -0.35 -6.76 16.99
CA PRO A 48 -0.70 -7.96 16.22
C PRO A 48 -1.13 -7.70 14.75
N LEU A 49 -0.51 -6.76 14.05
CA LEU A 49 -0.93 -6.36 12.71
C LEU A 49 -0.67 -7.47 11.67
N GLU A 50 -1.73 -8.00 11.06
CA GLU A 50 -1.61 -9.00 10.02
C GLU A 50 -1.14 -8.38 8.69
N PHE A 51 -0.22 -9.06 7.99
CA PHE A 51 0.28 -8.64 6.68
C PHE A 51 -0.24 -9.53 5.55
N VAL A 52 -1.22 -9.03 4.80
CA VAL A 52 -1.79 -9.73 3.65
C VAL A 52 -0.93 -9.49 2.41
N ASN A 53 -0.18 -10.51 1.99
CA ASN A 53 0.69 -10.47 0.83
C ASN A 53 0.53 -11.76 0.01
N ALA A 54 0.04 -11.62 -1.24
CA ALA A 54 -0.22 -12.73 -2.13
C ALA A 54 1.06 -13.50 -2.49
N ASP A 55 2.18 -12.81 -2.75
CA ASP A 55 3.45 -13.44 -3.12
C ASP A 55 3.99 -14.31 -1.98
N LEU A 56 3.90 -13.84 -0.73
CA LEU A 56 4.31 -14.61 0.44
C LEU A 56 3.41 -15.82 0.68
N TYR A 57 2.10 -15.65 0.51
CA TYR A 57 1.14 -16.74 0.63
C TYR A 57 1.36 -17.81 -0.44
N GLU A 58 1.56 -17.39 -1.70
CA GLU A 58 1.90 -18.27 -2.81
C GLU A 58 3.12 -19.12 -2.49
N GLN A 59 4.18 -18.46 -2.01
CA GLN A 59 5.44 -19.14 -1.68
C GLN A 59 5.30 -20.14 -0.52
N ALA A 60 4.52 -19.82 0.48
CA ALA A 60 4.37 -20.64 1.69
C ALA A 60 3.36 -21.80 1.52
N HIS A 61 2.30 -21.61 0.72
CA HIS A 61 1.14 -22.50 0.77
C HIS A 61 0.72 -23.10 -0.58
N LEU A 62 1.11 -22.52 -1.72
CA LEU A 62 0.57 -22.91 -3.02
C LEU A 62 1.56 -23.62 -3.94
N GLN A 63 2.71 -24.09 -3.40
CA GLN A 63 3.73 -24.78 -4.19
C GLN A 63 3.27 -26.14 -4.79
N HIS A 64 2.18 -26.68 -4.29
CA HIS A 64 1.54 -27.89 -4.82
C HIS A 64 0.80 -27.63 -6.15
N ILE A 65 0.50 -26.38 -6.49
CA ILE A 65 -0.11 -26.00 -7.77
C ILE A 65 1.01 -25.86 -8.80
N ALA A 66 1.09 -26.79 -9.75
CA ALA A 66 2.16 -26.85 -10.74
C ALA A 66 2.12 -25.68 -11.74
N ASP A 67 0.92 -25.29 -12.20
CA ASP A 67 0.74 -24.17 -13.13
C ASP A 67 0.97 -22.82 -12.45
N PRO A 68 1.97 -22.02 -12.90
CA PRO A 68 2.29 -20.73 -12.28
C PRO A 68 1.17 -19.70 -12.38
N GLU A 69 0.35 -19.72 -13.44
CA GLU A 69 -0.74 -18.77 -13.59
C GLU A 69 -1.89 -19.09 -12.64
N ALA A 70 -2.28 -20.36 -12.55
CA ALA A 70 -3.30 -20.81 -11.59
C ALA A 70 -2.85 -20.57 -10.15
N ARG A 71 -1.56 -20.76 -9.85
CA ARG A 71 -0.97 -20.50 -8.53
C ARG A 71 -1.04 -19.02 -8.15
N SER A 72 -0.62 -18.13 -9.05
CA SER A 72 -0.71 -16.68 -8.84
C SER A 72 -2.15 -16.19 -8.73
N GLU A 73 -3.08 -16.80 -9.46
CA GLU A 73 -4.51 -16.49 -9.36
C GLU A 73 -5.07 -16.88 -8.00
N ALA A 74 -4.79 -18.10 -7.55
CA ALA A 74 -5.21 -18.58 -6.23
C ALA A 74 -4.65 -17.71 -5.10
N ALA A 75 -3.40 -17.25 -5.20
CA ALA A 75 -2.79 -16.34 -4.25
C ALA A 75 -3.47 -14.97 -4.21
N ARG A 76 -3.84 -14.42 -5.38
CA ARG A 76 -4.59 -13.16 -5.47
C ARG A 76 -5.97 -13.29 -4.85
N GLN A 77 -6.68 -14.37 -5.17
CA GLN A 77 -8.02 -14.63 -4.61
C GLN A 77 -7.97 -14.73 -3.10
N TRP A 78 -7.02 -15.54 -2.57
CA TRP A 78 -6.83 -15.61 -1.12
C TRP A 78 -6.60 -14.22 -0.50
N ALA A 79 -5.75 -13.40 -1.10
CA ALA A 79 -5.46 -12.08 -0.57
C ALA A 79 -6.67 -11.14 -0.62
N ASP A 80 -7.51 -11.22 -1.67
CA ASP A 80 -8.75 -10.45 -1.78
C ASP A 80 -9.76 -10.91 -0.70
N ASP A 81 -9.95 -12.21 -0.52
CA ASP A 81 -10.85 -12.78 0.50
C ASP A 81 -10.38 -12.47 1.93
N ARG A 82 -9.06 -12.54 2.18
CA ARG A 82 -8.51 -12.24 3.50
C ARG A 82 -8.69 -10.77 3.87
N ARG A 83 -8.45 -9.84 2.93
CA ARG A 83 -8.74 -8.41 3.14
C ARG A 83 -10.21 -8.16 3.45
N ALA A 84 -11.12 -8.77 2.68
CA ALA A 84 -12.55 -8.63 2.92
C ALA A 84 -12.95 -9.16 4.31
N THR A 85 -12.32 -10.23 4.77
CA THR A 85 -12.55 -10.79 6.11
C THR A 85 -12.07 -9.82 7.19
N LEU A 86 -10.84 -9.30 7.09
CA LEU A 86 -10.27 -8.36 8.06
C LEU A 86 -11.06 -7.06 8.15
N LEU A 87 -11.55 -6.55 7.00
CA LEU A 87 -12.43 -5.38 6.98
C LEU A 87 -13.74 -5.63 7.75
N ARG A 88 -14.34 -6.82 7.62
CA ARG A 88 -15.56 -7.19 8.36
C ARG A 88 -15.31 -7.39 9.85
N GLU A 89 -14.17 -7.95 10.21
CA GLU A 89 -13.76 -8.18 11.59
C GLU A 89 -13.39 -6.87 12.31
N GLY A 90 -13.08 -5.82 11.57
CA GLY A 90 -12.66 -4.53 12.11
C GLY A 90 -11.25 -4.57 12.73
N ALA A 91 -10.41 -5.50 12.27
CA ALA A 91 -9.03 -5.63 12.72
C ALA A 91 -8.11 -4.69 11.95
N ASP A 92 -7.12 -4.10 12.62
CA ASP A 92 -6.05 -3.37 11.95
C ASP A 92 -5.19 -4.34 11.15
N PHE A 93 -4.82 -3.99 9.92
CA PHE A 93 -4.00 -4.84 9.08
C PHE A 93 -3.19 -4.05 8.05
N ALA A 94 -2.17 -4.72 7.50
CA ALA A 94 -1.41 -4.22 6.36
C ALA A 94 -1.61 -5.13 5.14
N SER A 95 -1.52 -4.56 3.93
CA SER A 95 -1.53 -5.35 2.70
C SER A 95 -0.58 -4.77 1.67
N GLU A 96 -0.05 -5.64 0.80
CA GLU A 96 0.82 -5.25 -0.31
C GLU A 96 0.14 -5.44 -1.66
N THR A 97 0.37 -4.50 -2.60
CA THR A 97 -0.12 -4.60 -3.98
C THR A 97 0.74 -3.82 -4.97
N VAL A 98 0.82 -4.29 -6.22
CA VAL A 98 1.45 -3.54 -7.32
C VAL A 98 0.62 -2.33 -7.75
N PHE A 99 -0.68 -2.32 -7.48
CA PHE A 99 -1.60 -1.23 -7.83
C PHE A 99 -1.79 -1.01 -9.34
N SER A 100 -1.54 -2.02 -10.17
CA SER A 100 -1.61 -1.92 -11.64
C SER A 100 -3.03 -2.04 -12.21
N HIS A 101 -4.04 -2.31 -11.38
CA HIS A 101 -5.44 -2.45 -11.77
C HIS A 101 -6.31 -1.44 -11.01
N PRO A 102 -7.31 -0.78 -11.66
CA PRO A 102 -8.19 0.20 -11.04
C PRO A 102 -9.01 -0.32 -9.85
N SER A 103 -9.27 -1.63 -9.78
CA SER A 103 -9.99 -2.24 -8.65
C SER A 103 -9.32 -2.00 -7.30
N LYS A 104 -8.02 -1.66 -7.26
CA LYS A 104 -7.32 -1.34 -6.02
C LYS A 104 -7.71 0.02 -5.44
N LEU A 105 -8.29 0.91 -6.24
CA LEU A 105 -8.94 2.13 -5.77
C LEU A 105 -10.22 1.81 -4.99
N ALA A 106 -11.02 0.86 -5.50
CA ALA A 106 -12.23 0.42 -4.82
C ALA A 106 -11.94 -0.19 -3.43
N LEU A 107 -10.76 -0.80 -3.23
CA LEU A 107 -10.33 -1.30 -1.92
C LEU A 107 -10.16 -0.18 -0.90
N ILE A 108 -9.63 0.98 -1.31
CA ILE A 108 -9.52 2.17 -0.44
C ILE A 108 -10.92 2.67 -0.05
N GLU A 109 -11.82 2.82 -1.02
CA GLU A 109 -13.21 3.23 -0.79
C GLU A 109 -13.95 2.29 0.15
N GLU A 110 -13.77 0.99 -0.05
CA GLU A 110 -14.41 -0.03 0.78
C GLU A 110 -13.91 0.03 2.23
N ALA A 111 -12.60 0.13 2.43
CA ALA A 111 -12.03 0.27 3.76
C ALA A 111 -12.56 1.53 4.47
N GLN A 112 -12.62 2.66 3.77
CA GLN A 112 -13.17 3.91 4.32
C GLN A 112 -14.67 3.78 4.66
N ARG A 113 -15.47 3.10 3.81
CA ARG A 113 -16.88 2.81 4.12
C ARG A 113 -17.05 1.90 5.35
N CYS A 114 -16.09 1.03 5.61
CA CYS A 114 -16.03 0.19 6.81
C CYS A 114 -15.48 0.95 8.04
N GLY A 115 -15.20 2.25 7.95
CA GLY A 115 -14.74 3.10 9.05
C GLY A 115 -13.24 3.03 9.32
N TYR A 116 -12.44 2.57 8.36
CA TYR A 116 -10.98 2.58 8.47
C TYR A 116 -10.39 3.91 8.04
N THR A 117 -9.31 4.29 8.71
CA THR A 117 -8.36 5.27 8.21
C THR A 117 -7.34 4.55 7.34
N VAL A 118 -7.24 4.94 6.06
CA VAL A 118 -6.34 4.31 5.10
C VAL A 118 -5.01 5.07 5.05
N ALA A 119 -3.94 4.41 5.48
CA ALA A 119 -2.56 4.87 5.35
C ALA A 119 -1.92 4.21 4.12
N LEU A 120 -1.72 4.98 3.05
CA LEU A 120 -1.14 4.50 1.80
C LEU A 120 0.38 4.74 1.80
N HIS A 121 1.17 3.68 1.77
CA HIS A 121 2.62 3.72 1.70
C HIS A 121 3.09 3.43 0.27
N ILE A 122 3.51 4.45 -0.47
CA ILE A 122 3.94 4.32 -1.86
C ILE A 122 5.46 4.23 -1.93
N VAL A 123 5.96 3.19 -2.59
CA VAL A 123 7.38 3.05 -2.91
C VAL A 123 7.56 3.09 -4.42
N ALA A 124 8.34 4.04 -4.92
CA ALA A 124 8.63 4.14 -6.34
C ALA A 124 10.04 4.67 -6.60
N LEU A 125 10.41 4.75 -7.86
CA LEU A 125 11.62 5.38 -8.38
C LEU A 125 11.40 5.75 -9.85
N ASP A 126 12.17 6.71 -10.35
CA ASP A 126 11.99 7.27 -11.70
C ASP A 126 12.45 6.34 -12.83
N ASP A 127 13.43 5.47 -12.58
CA ASP A 127 14.04 4.64 -13.61
C ASP A 127 13.47 3.20 -13.63
N PRO A 128 12.59 2.86 -14.60
CA PRO A 128 12.06 1.50 -14.72
C PRO A 128 13.13 0.43 -14.98
N ALA A 129 14.29 0.77 -15.57
CA ALA A 129 15.37 -0.19 -15.79
C ALA A 129 15.95 -0.71 -14.48
N ARG A 130 16.01 0.14 -13.45
CA ARG A 130 16.43 -0.27 -12.09
C ARG A 130 15.44 -1.24 -11.45
N LEU A 131 14.14 -1.12 -11.74
CA LEU A 131 13.13 -2.09 -11.30
C LEU A 131 13.41 -3.48 -11.88
N LEU A 132 13.73 -3.54 -13.19
CA LEU A 132 14.08 -4.80 -13.87
C LEU A 132 15.32 -5.44 -13.24
N ALA A 133 16.38 -4.64 -13.04
CA ALA A 133 17.62 -5.13 -12.42
C ALA A 133 17.38 -5.71 -11.01
N ARG A 134 16.55 -5.04 -10.20
CA ARG A 134 16.20 -5.51 -8.84
C ARG A 134 15.35 -6.78 -8.85
N VAL A 135 14.40 -6.88 -9.78
CA VAL A 135 13.61 -8.12 -9.92
C VAL A 135 14.52 -9.27 -10.37
N ALA A 136 15.43 -9.04 -11.34
CA ALA A 136 16.40 -10.04 -11.78
C ALA A 136 17.33 -10.48 -10.62
N GLN A 137 17.78 -9.55 -9.78
CA GLN A 137 18.57 -9.86 -8.59
C GLN A 137 17.78 -10.72 -7.60
N ARG A 138 16.54 -10.33 -7.28
CA ARG A 138 15.65 -11.09 -6.39
C ARG A 138 15.41 -12.52 -6.88
N VAL A 139 15.26 -12.71 -8.21
CA VAL A 139 15.09 -14.05 -8.80
C VAL A 139 16.33 -14.91 -8.60
N ARG A 140 17.54 -14.35 -8.76
CA ARG A 140 18.79 -15.05 -8.45
C ARG A 140 18.90 -15.49 -6.96
N GLU A 141 18.24 -14.73 -6.09
CA GLU A 141 18.16 -14.99 -4.63
C GLU A 141 16.99 -15.92 -4.26
N GLY A 142 16.34 -16.58 -5.24
CA GLY A 142 15.24 -17.50 -5.02
C GLY A 142 13.84 -16.89 -4.92
N GLY A 143 13.69 -15.61 -5.25
CA GLY A 143 12.39 -14.92 -5.25
C GLY A 143 11.57 -15.20 -6.51
N HIS A 144 10.29 -14.85 -6.44
CA HIS A 144 9.31 -15.06 -7.52
C HIS A 144 9.66 -14.27 -8.79
N PRO A 145 9.73 -14.92 -9.98
CA PRO A 145 10.01 -14.25 -11.24
C PRO A 145 8.81 -13.45 -11.73
N VAL A 146 9.06 -12.27 -12.27
CA VAL A 146 8.08 -11.47 -13.01
C VAL A 146 8.66 -11.13 -14.37
N PRO A 147 7.99 -11.45 -15.48
CA PRO A 147 8.49 -11.14 -16.83
C PRO A 147 8.78 -9.64 -16.99
N PRO A 148 9.95 -9.26 -17.55
CA PRO A 148 10.35 -7.86 -17.75
C PRO A 148 9.31 -7.02 -18.49
N GLU A 149 8.74 -7.57 -19.55
CA GLU A 149 7.69 -6.92 -20.36
C GLU A 149 6.43 -6.63 -19.53
N ARG A 150 6.09 -7.50 -18.57
CA ARG A 150 4.96 -7.31 -17.67
C ARG A 150 5.23 -6.17 -16.66
N ILE A 151 6.47 -6.03 -16.20
CA ILE A 151 6.87 -4.92 -15.31
C ILE A 151 6.74 -3.59 -16.04
N LEU A 152 7.31 -3.49 -17.24
CA LEU A 152 7.27 -2.27 -18.05
C LEU A 152 5.84 -1.90 -18.48
N ALA A 153 5.04 -2.87 -18.91
CA ALA A 153 3.65 -2.63 -19.28
C ALA A 153 2.76 -2.20 -18.10
N ARG A 154 3.08 -2.63 -16.87
CA ARG A 154 2.33 -2.26 -15.67
C ARG A 154 2.75 -0.92 -15.08
N TYR A 155 4.00 -0.48 -15.28
CA TYR A 155 4.56 0.70 -14.64
C TYR A 155 3.71 1.97 -14.86
N PRO A 156 3.38 2.41 -16.10
CA PRO A 156 2.58 3.61 -16.30
C PRO A 156 1.20 3.51 -15.65
N ARG A 157 0.52 2.38 -15.80
CA ARG A 157 -0.79 2.15 -15.18
C ARG A 157 -0.74 2.16 -13.65
N THR A 158 0.35 1.64 -13.07
CA THR A 158 0.58 1.71 -11.63
C THR A 158 0.72 3.16 -11.19
N MET A 159 1.52 3.96 -11.88
CA MET A 159 1.73 5.37 -11.53
C MET A 159 0.44 6.20 -11.66
N ASP A 160 -0.35 5.98 -12.73
CA ASP A 160 -1.64 6.65 -12.91
C ASP A 160 -2.65 6.31 -11.81
N ASN A 161 -2.74 5.03 -11.44
CA ASN A 161 -3.62 4.61 -10.34
C ASN A 161 -3.13 5.14 -8.99
N LEU A 162 -1.82 5.19 -8.75
CA LEU A 162 -1.25 5.75 -7.52
C LEU A 162 -1.52 7.25 -7.40
N ALA A 163 -1.46 8.02 -8.50
CA ALA A 163 -1.82 9.43 -8.50
C ALA A 163 -3.28 9.67 -8.09
N ARG A 164 -4.19 8.76 -8.46
CA ARG A 164 -5.58 8.78 -8.01
C ARG A 164 -5.71 8.37 -6.54
N ALA A 165 -4.97 7.33 -6.14
CA ALA A 165 -4.99 6.80 -4.77
C ALA A 165 -4.48 7.81 -3.73
N VAL A 166 -3.46 8.63 -4.05
CA VAL A 166 -2.96 9.71 -3.18
C VAL A 166 -4.06 10.71 -2.83
N ARG A 167 -4.95 11.01 -3.79
CA ARG A 167 -6.09 11.92 -3.56
C ARG A 167 -7.24 11.30 -2.78
N GLN A 168 -7.30 9.97 -2.76
CA GLN A 168 -8.41 9.20 -2.18
C GLN A 168 -8.10 8.74 -0.74
N ALA A 169 -6.86 8.34 -0.47
CA ALA A 169 -6.43 7.87 0.84
C ALA A 169 -6.48 9.00 1.90
N ASP A 170 -6.67 8.63 3.16
CA ASP A 170 -6.71 9.61 4.27
C ASP A 170 -5.33 10.22 4.51
N VAL A 171 -4.28 9.41 4.41
CA VAL A 171 -2.88 9.84 4.45
C VAL A 171 -2.04 8.97 3.51
N SER A 172 -1.10 9.61 2.79
CA SER A 172 -0.16 8.90 1.90
C SER A 172 1.28 9.28 2.26
N PHE A 173 2.14 8.27 2.34
CA PHE A 173 3.56 8.39 2.58
C PHE A 173 4.30 7.97 1.31
N LEU A 174 5.08 8.87 0.73
CA LEU A 174 5.82 8.63 -0.52
C LEU A 174 7.27 8.34 -0.20
N TYR A 175 7.75 7.15 -0.58
CA TYR A 175 9.11 6.69 -0.32
C TYR A 175 9.88 6.51 -1.62
N ASP A 176 10.99 7.22 -1.75
CA ASP A 176 11.90 7.04 -2.88
C ASP A 176 12.84 5.86 -2.66
N ALA A 177 12.92 5.01 -3.67
CA ALA A 177 13.78 3.84 -3.68
C ALA A 177 15.01 4.00 -4.59
N ALA A 178 15.30 5.20 -5.10
CA ALA A 178 16.42 5.42 -6.01
C ALA A 178 17.75 5.09 -5.33
N GLU A 179 17.94 5.54 -4.10
CA GLU A 179 19.13 5.24 -3.29
C GLU A 179 18.73 4.31 -2.14
N ALA A 180 18.61 3.00 -2.44
CA ALA A 180 18.42 2.02 -1.38
C ALA A 180 19.73 1.86 -0.60
N THR A 181 19.95 2.74 0.37
CA THR A 181 20.94 2.57 1.43
C THR A 181 20.45 1.45 2.36
N GLY A 182 21.32 0.86 3.18
CA GLY A 182 20.97 -0.27 4.06
C GLY A 182 19.79 -0.03 5.02
N THR A 183 19.27 1.21 5.10
CA THR A 183 18.10 1.61 5.90
C THR A 183 16.76 1.43 5.21
N GLY A 184 16.72 1.22 3.89
CA GLY A 184 15.50 1.08 3.09
C GLY A 184 15.14 2.32 2.28
N PRO A 185 13.93 2.37 1.67
CA PRO A 185 13.46 3.51 0.90
C PRO A 185 13.29 4.75 1.77
N GLN A 186 13.66 5.92 1.23
CA GLN A 186 13.62 7.19 1.94
C GLN A 186 12.25 7.87 1.84
N LEU A 187 11.66 8.30 2.95
CA LEU A 187 10.43 9.11 2.95
C LEU A 187 10.73 10.50 2.35
N VAL A 188 10.04 10.86 1.25
CA VAL A 188 10.26 12.11 0.51
C VAL A 188 9.07 13.07 0.56
N ALA A 189 7.87 12.59 0.86
CA ALA A 189 6.70 13.43 1.06
C ALA A 189 5.62 12.73 1.89
N VAL A 190 4.79 13.53 2.56
CA VAL A 190 3.53 13.10 3.19
C VAL A 190 2.39 13.91 2.57
N CYS A 191 1.32 13.21 2.20
CA CYS A 191 0.12 13.82 1.62
C CYS A 191 -1.09 13.50 2.51
N SER A 192 -1.89 14.51 2.84
CA SER A 192 -3.17 14.35 3.52
C SER A 192 -4.24 15.12 2.75
N ARG A 193 -5.26 14.43 2.27
CA ARG A 193 -6.44 14.91 1.48
C ARG A 193 -6.21 16.10 0.53
N ALA A 194 -5.73 17.24 1.01
CA ALA A 194 -5.54 18.47 0.21
C ALA A 194 -4.15 19.08 0.37
N GLN A 195 -3.30 18.51 1.20
CA GLN A 195 -2.00 19.10 1.51
C GLN A 195 -0.86 18.12 1.22
N VAL A 196 0.14 18.60 0.47
CA VAL A 196 1.41 17.90 0.25
C VAL A 196 2.48 18.56 1.09
N THR A 197 3.13 17.80 1.94
CA THR A 197 4.28 18.22 2.74
C THR A 197 5.53 17.54 2.19
N PRO A 198 6.35 18.23 1.37
CA PRO A 198 7.60 17.68 0.87
C PRO A 198 8.64 17.58 2.01
N LEU A 199 9.37 16.48 2.03
CA LEU A 199 10.48 16.22 2.96
C LEU A 199 11.82 16.14 2.25
N ALA A 200 11.81 16.08 0.90
CA ALA A 200 12.98 16.17 0.03
C ALA A 200 12.84 17.37 -0.91
N GLN A 201 13.97 18.01 -1.26
CA GLN A 201 14.04 19.11 -2.22
C GLN A 201 15.25 18.92 -3.14
N PRO A 202 15.04 18.79 -4.48
CA PRO A 202 13.73 18.67 -5.12
C PRO A 202 13.04 17.34 -4.84
N LEU A 203 11.71 17.29 -4.99
CA LEU A 203 10.99 16.01 -5.00
C LEU A 203 11.40 15.20 -6.24
N PRO A 204 11.53 13.86 -6.15
CA PRO A 204 11.69 12.98 -7.30
C PRO A 204 10.57 13.19 -8.34
N ALA A 205 10.88 13.07 -9.63
CA ALA A 205 9.91 13.36 -10.70
C ALA A 205 8.66 12.48 -10.60
N TRP A 206 8.80 11.21 -10.17
CA TRP A 206 7.66 10.35 -9.92
C TRP A 206 6.74 10.87 -8.81
N ALA A 207 7.30 11.44 -7.73
CA ALA A 207 6.52 12.00 -6.63
C ALA A 207 5.82 13.29 -7.04
N GLN A 208 6.47 14.16 -7.82
CA GLN A 208 5.85 15.35 -8.41
C GLN A 208 4.63 14.98 -9.25
N ARG A 209 4.73 13.95 -10.11
CA ARG A 209 3.59 13.47 -10.93
C ARG A 209 2.43 12.97 -10.08
N LEU A 210 2.69 12.28 -8.96
CA LEU A 210 1.63 11.78 -8.09
C LEU A 210 0.91 12.91 -7.32
N THR A 211 1.64 13.96 -6.96
CA THR A 211 1.13 15.06 -6.12
C THR A 211 0.60 16.23 -6.95
N GLY A 212 0.91 16.29 -8.24
CA GLY A 212 0.52 17.40 -9.13
C GLY A 212 1.36 18.67 -8.89
N GLN A 213 2.56 18.52 -8.38
CA GLN A 213 3.54 19.62 -8.17
C GLN A 213 4.53 19.71 -9.31
#